data_3fb85a7e0a1c4eba6614ec69bc315acf
#
_entry.id   3fb85a7e0a1c4eba6614ec69bc315acf
#
_cell.length_a   1.000
_cell.length_b   1.000
_cell.length_c   1.000
_cell.angle_alpha   90.00
_cell.angle_beta   90.00
_cell.angle_gamma   90.00
#
_symmetry.space_group_name_H-M   'P 1'
#
loop_
_entity.id
_entity.type
_entity.pdbx_description
1 polymer ?
#
loop_
_entity_poly.entity_id
_entity_poly.type
_entity_poly.pdbx_seq_one_letter_code
_entity_poly.pdbx_strand_id
1 'polypeptide(L)'
;RIPSTTKGVKDQMERMEQSVARAIGDRAGRARMNANGSLKSVYRPVCNLIITAEEAYSNVGESAIARSISCELRPGDVKLPELTAVQQRASELNECMSEYIQYVIANWDTIAEKLKPLFLELRDKAQIGGHGRLAVAVAHLQIGMTVMCDWLESVNVLTSEQSDTLKAQSWDIFLALSAEQNRRIYEEKPVKLFLNAVKELLDRGEIRFSDLTAECPSYKPVGYVDEYFYYCYPDTIYSEVRKFYAAQDLNFPLGKTALFQQLAIDKLIETDKNQTTKAKWITNSSGKKRSRLLWLRKDALEDKEENE
;
A
#
# COMPACT_ATOMS: atom_id res chain seq x y z
N ARG A 1 9.18 -2.68 -23.39
CA ARG A 1 10.02 -2.90 -22.21
C ARG A 1 11.24 -1.97 -22.30
N ILE A 2 11.39 -1.01 -21.43
CA ILE A 2 12.59 -0.17 -21.33
C ILE A 2 13.37 -0.72 -20.13
N PRO A 3 14.54 -1.35 -20.34
CA PRO A 3 15.41 -1.73 -19.24
C PRO A 3 15.86 -0.44 -18.56
N SER A 4 15.40 -0.17 -17.34
CA SER A 4 15.82 1.00 -16.61
C SER A 4 17.13 0.71 -15.89
N THR A 5 18.24 0.99 -16.54
CA THR A 5 19.57 0.94 -15.92
C THR A 5 19.94 2.23 -15.18
N THR A 6 19.17 3.30 -15.35
CA THR A 6 19.44 4.61 -14.73
C THR A 6 18.38 4.94 -13.68
N LYS A 7 18.81 5.31 -12.46
CA LYS A 7 17.94 5.71 -11.32
C LYS A 7 16.85 6.70 -11.72
N GLY A 8 17.19 7.72 -12.53
CA GLY A 8 16.23 8.74 -12.95
C GLY A 8 15.10 8.22 -13.83
N VAL A 9 15.34 7.19 -14.64
CA VAL A 9 14.29 6.54 -15.47
C VAL A 9 13.39 5.68 -14.59
N LYS A 10 13.96 4.94 -13.63
CA LYS A 10 13.19 4.16 -12.66
C LYS A 10 12.25 5.05 -11.85
N ASP A 11 12.77 6.14 -11.27
CA ASP A 11 12.00 7.12 -10.50
C ASP A 11 10.87 7.75 -11.33
N GLN A 12 11.11 8.00 -12.62
CA GLN A 12 10.08 8.55 -13.51
C GLN A 12 8.98 7.52 -13.80
N MET A 13 9.33 6.27 -14.00
CA MET A 13 8.36 5.19 -14.23
C MET A 13 7.50 4.96 -13.00
N GLU A 14 8.08 4.90 -11.80
CA GLU A 14 7.36 4.78 -10.53
C GLU A 14 6.37 5.93 -10.30
N ARG A 15 6.80 7.17 -10.56
CA ARG A 15 5.91 8.35 -10.48
C ARG A 15 4.77 8.29 -11.48
N MET A 16 5.05 7.81 -12.69
CA MET A 16 4.02 7.67 -13.74
C MET A 16 3.00 6.61 -13.33
N GLU A 17 3.45 5.45 -12.85
CA GLU A 17 2.57 4.39 -12.36
C GLU A 17 1.67 4.87 -11.22
N GLN A 18 2.25 5.51 -10.19
CA GLN A 18 1.49 6.08 -9.10
C GLN A 18 0.44 7.10 -9.57
N SER A 19 0.82 7.94 -10.52
CA SER A 19 -0.08 8.95 -11.09
C SER A 19 -1.24 8.31 -11.84
N VAL A 20 -0.95 7.28 -12.65
CA VAL A 20 -1.96 6.56 -13.43
C VAL A 20 -2.88 5.74 -12.52
N ALA A 21 -2.32 5.00 -11.55
CA ALA A 21 -3.11 4.23 -10.58
C ALA A 21 -4.07 5.13 -9.79
N ARG A 22 -3.61 6.30 -9.36
CA ARG A 22 -4.47 7.28 -8.68
C ARG A 22 -5.53 7.87 -9.61
N ALA A 23 -5.17 8.25 -10.83
CA ALA A 23 -6.11 8.85 -11.79
C ALA A 23 -7.25 7.88 -12.13
N ILE A 24 -6.94 6.61 -12.33
CA ILE A 24 -7.93 5.56 -12.63
C ILE A 24 -8.72 5.17 -11.39
N GLY A 25 -8.03 4.90 -10.27
CA GLY A 25 -8.68 4.49 -9.03
C GLY A 25 -9.60 5.54 -8.42
N ASP A 26 -9.30 6.84 -8.62
CA ASP A 26 -10.14 7.94 -8.16
C ASP A 26 -11.10 8.46 -9.25
N ARG A 27 -11.04 7.90 -10.47
CA ARG A 27 -11.74 8.41 -11.66
C ARG A 27 -11.50 9.92 -11.84
N ALA A 28 -10.28 10.37 -11.55
CA ALA A 28 -9.89 11.76 -11.59
C ALA A 28 -9.22 12.10 -12.92
N GLY A 29 -9.86 12.92 -13.70
CA GLY A 29 -9.28 13.43 -14.94
C GLY A 29 -8.27 14.57 -14.66
N ARG A 30 -7.41 14.83 -15.63
CA ARG A 30 -6.44 15.93 -15.55
C ARG A 30 -7.13 17.28 -15.79
N ALA A 31 -7.13 18.14 -14.77
CA ALA A 31 -7.58 19.52 -14.94
C ALA A 31 -6.63 20.30 -15.89
N ARG A 32 -7.20 21.00 -16.84
CA ARG A 32 -6.49 21.88 -17.79
C ARG A 32 -7.20 23.22 -17.85
N MET A 33 -6.45 24.32 -18.02
CA MET A 33 -7.01 25.64 -18.20
C MET A 33 -7.08 26.02 -19.70
N ASN A 34 -8.09 26.77 -20.05
CA ASN A 34 -8.19 27.49 -21.31
C ASN A 34 -7.29 28.74 -21.28
N ALA A 35 -7.03 29.32 -22.43
CA ALA A 35 -6.26 30.57 -22.52
C ALA A 35 -6.90 31.75 -21.76
N ASN A 36 -8.23 31.70 -21.55
CA ASN A 36 -9.00 32.72 -20.79
C ASN A 36 -9.06 32.44 -19.28
N GLY A 37 -8.29 31.47 -18.75
CA GLY A 37 -8.27 31.11 -17.33
C GLY A 37 -9.43 30.24 -16.83
N SER A 38 -10.41 29.90 -17.71
CA SER A 38 -11.47 28.96 -17.34
C SER A 38 -10.96 27.50 -17.36
N LEU A 39 -11.56 26.61 -16.56
CA LEU A 39 -11.25 25.18 -16.59
C LEU A 39 -11.86 24.53 -17.84
N LYS A 40 -11.09 23.70 -18.53
CA LYS A 40 -11.61 22.80 -19.55
C LYS A 40 -12.45 21.70 -18.91
N SER A 41 -13.41 21.15 -19.70
CA SER A 41 -14.11 19.94 -19.30
C SER A 41 -13.12 18.81 -18.99
N VAL A 42 -13.31 18.15 -17.84
CA VAL A 42 -12.44 17.07 -17.38
C VAL A 42 -13.00 15.74 -17.87
N TYR A 43 -12.20 15.03 -18.67
CA TYR A 43 -12.51 13.65 -19.04
C TYR A 43 -12.07 12.72 -17.91
N ARG A 44 -13.02 12.01 -17.32
CA ARG A 44 -12.75 11.02 -16.27
C ARG A 44 -12.44 9.67 -16.89
N PRO A 45 -11.39 8.95 -16.43
CA PRO A 45 -11.17 7.59 -16.89
C PRO A 45 -12.32 6.67 -16.44
N VAL A 46 -12.83 5.89 -17.40
CA VAL A 46 -13.89 4.88 -17.19
C VAL A 46 -13.41 3.48 -17.56
N CYS A 47 -12.10 3.26 -17.51
CA CYS A 47 -11.44 2.00 -17.82
C CYS A 47 -10.87 1.35 -16.56
N ASN A 48 -10.60 0.05 -16.66
CA ASN A 48 -9.73 -0.66 -15.74
C ASN A 48 -8.30 -0.62 -16.28
N LEU A 49 -7.33 -0.85 -15.40
CA LEU A 49 -5.91 -0.88 -15.73
C LEU A 49 -5.32 -2.23 -15.30
N ILE A 50 -4.62 -2.88 -16.21
CA ILE A 50 -3.76 -4.02 -15.91
C ILE A 50 -2.32 -3.58 -16.15
N ILE A 51 -1.48 -3.75 -15.13
CA ILE A 51 -0.04 -3.47 -15.20
C ILE A 51 0.68 -4.80 -15.03
N THR A 52 1.63 -5.08 -15.90
CA THR A 52 2.54 -6.23 -15.77
C THR A 52 3.95 -5.71 -15.60
N ALA A 53 4.67 -6.25 -14.62
CA ALA A 53 6.06 -5.90 -14.31
C ALA A 53 6.82 -7.15 -13.87
N GLU A 54 8.14 -7.15 -14.00
CA GLU A 54 9.02 -8.22 -13.50
C GLU A 54 9.29 -8.11 -12.00
N GLU A 55 9.27 -6.91 -11.48
CA GLU A 55 9.46 -6.59 -10.07
C GLU A 55 8.37 -5.65 -9.61
N ALA A 56 7.89 -5.84 -8.39
CA ALA A 56 7.06 -4.83 -7.73
C ALA A 56 7.91 -3.57 -7.49
N TYR A 57 7.37 -2.40 -7.78
CA TYR A 57 8.08 -1.16 -7.53
C TYR A 57 8.23 -0.92 -6.02
N SER A 58 9.45 -0.65 -5.58
CA SER A 58 9.83 -0.52 -4.17
C SER A 58 9.43 0.80 -3.51
N ASN A 59 8.99 1.79 -4.30
CA ASN A 59 8.65 3.14 -3.82
C ASN A 59 7.21 3.57 -4.13
N VAL A 60 6.31 2.61 -4.29
CA VAL A 60 4.90 2.89 -4.54
C VAL A 60 4.25 3.24 -3.20
N GLY A 61 3.96 4.51 -2.97
CA GLY A 61 3.36 4.96 -1.72
C GLY A 61 2.01 4.28 -1.43
N GLU A 62 1.70 4.07 -0.15
CA GLU A 62 0.48 3.45 0.41
C GLU A 62 -0.80 3.76 -0.39
N SER A 63 -0.97 5.03 -0.76
CA SER A 63 -2.15 5.51 -1.50
C SER A 63 -2.31 4.90 -2.90
N ALA A 64 -1.24 4.52 -3.59
CA ALA A 64 -1.32 3.87 -4.90
C ALA A 64 -1.51 2.36 -4.74
N ILE A 65 -0.83 1.75 -3.77
CA ILE A 65 -0.96 0.33 -3.41
C ILE A 65 -2.41 0.02 -3.04
N ALA A 66 -3.07 0.87 -2.27
CA ALA A 66 -4.47 0.69 -1.86
C ALA A 66 -5.50 0.78 -3.01
N ARG A 67 -5.09 1.19 -4.22
CA ARG A 67 -5.95 1.29 -5.42
C ARG A 67 -5.76 0.15 -6.41
N SER A 68 -4.91 -0.80 -6.10
CA SER A 68 -4.59 -1.95 -6.94
C SER A 68 -4.73 -3.24 -6.15
N ILE A 69 -4.93 -4.33 -6.86
CA ILE A 69 -4.73 -5.69 -6.35
C ILE A 69 -3.56 -6.28 -7.13
N SER A 70 -2.52 -6.67 -6.40
CA SER A 70 -1.33 -7.29 -6.98
C SER A 70 -1.46 -8.81 -6.92
N CYS A 71 -1.20 -9.47 -8.03
CA CYS A 71 -1.07 -10.91 -8.12
C CYS A 71 0.37 -11.24 -8.51
N GLU A 72 1.09 -11.89 -7.63
CA GLU A 72 2.46 -12.32 -7.88
C GLU A 72 2.44 -13.69 -8.58
N LEU A 73 3.11 -13.77 -9.73
CA LEU A 73 3.31 -15.02 -10.46
C LEU A 73 4.72 -15.52 -10.20
N ARG A 74 4.85 -16.73 -9.67
CA ARG A 74 6.12 -17.38 -9.36
C ARG A 74 6.51 -18.36 -10.44
N PRO A 75 7.79 -18.69 -10.55
CA PRO A 75 8.22 -19.77 -11.43
C PRO A 75 7.46 -21.07 -11.11
N GLY A 76 6.78 -21.62 -12.11
CA GLY A 76 5.96 -22.83 -11.99
C GLY A 76 4.44 -22.59 -11.85
N ASP A 77 4.00 -21.40 -11.54
CA ASP A 77 2.56 -21.07 -11.50
C ASP A 77 1.94 -21.12 -12.91
N VAL A 78 2.74 -20.79 -13.92
CA VAL A 78 2.31 -20.87 -15.32
C VAL A 78 2.87 -22.14 -15.97
N LYS A 79 1.97 -23.02 -16.39
CA LYS A 79 2.33 -24.23 -17.12
C LYS A 79 2.55 -23.88 -18.59
N LEU A 80 3.82 -23.85 -19.02
CA LEU A 80 4.21 -23.40 -20.33
C LEU A 80 3.54 -24.17 -21.51
N PRO A 81 3.34 -25.53 -21.47
CA PRO A 81 2.61 -26.22 -22.51
C PRO A 81 1.16 -25.74 -22.66
N GLU A 82 0.46 -25.52 -21.55
CA GLU A 82 -0.91 -25.03 -21.53
C GLU A 82 -0.99 -23.57 -22.04
N LEU A 83 -0.07 -22.71 -21.61
CA LEU A 83 0.04 -21.35 -22.13
C LEU A 83 0.27 -21.33 -23.64
N THR A 84 1.17 -22.18 -24.16
CA THR A 84 1.44 -22.29 -25.59
C THR A 84 0.19 -22.72 -26.34
N ALA A 85 -0.54 -23.71 -25.84
CA ALA A 85 -1.79 -24.17 -26.44
C ALA A 85 -2.85 -23.07 -26.53
N VAL A 86 -2.98 -22.27 -25.45
CA VAL A 86 -3.89 -21.12 -25.43
C VAL A 86 -3.45 -20.01 -26.40
N GLN A 87 -2.15 -19.74 -26.49
CA GLN A 87 -1.61 -18.73 -27.42
C GLN A 87 -1.84 -19.12 -28.90
N GLN A 88 -1.76 -20.41 -29.22
CA GLN A 88 -2.05 -20.91 -30.57
C GLN A 88 -3.54 -20.77 -30.93
N ARG A 89 -4.41 -20.66 -29.95
CA ARG A 89 -5.87 -20.48 -30.10
C ARG A 89 -6.34 -19.05 -29.81
N ALA A 90 -5.48 -18.06 -30.02
CA ALA A 90 -5.80 -16.65 -29.69
C ALA A 90 -7.04 -16.10 -30.43
N SER A 91 -7.32 -16.56 -31.65
CA SER A 91 -8.54 -16.20 -32.39
C SER A 91 -9.82 -16.65 -31.68
N GLU A 92 -9.82 -17.86 -31.11
CA GLU A 92 -10.95 -18.40 -30.36
C GLU A 92 -11.21 -17.61 -29.07
N LEU A 93 -10.13 -17.12 -28.39
CA LEU A 93 -10.28 -16.23 -27.23
C LEU A 93 -10.97 -14.91 -27.61
N ASN A 94 -10.67 -14.37 -28.81
CA ASN A 94 -11.34 -13.15 -29.30
C ASN A 94 -12.81 -13.41 -29.58
N GLU A 95 -13.17 -14.58 -30.13
CA GLU A 95 -14.57 -14.98 -30.34
C GLU A 95 -15.31 -15.15 -29.01
N CYS A 96 -14.74 -15.88 -28.05
CA CYS A 96 -15.30 -15.99 -26.69
C CYS A 96 -15.53 -14.63 -26.04
N MET A 97 -14.57 -13.70 -26.14
CA MET A 97 -14.73 -12.37 -25.59
C MET A 97 -15.85 -11.59 -26.29
N SER A 98 -15.97 -11.72 -27.62
CA SER A 98 -17.07 -11.11 -28.38
C SER A 98 -18.43 -11.64 -27.95
N GLU A 99 -18.58 -12.94 -27.77
CA GLU A 99 -19.82 -13.57 -27.29
C GLU A 99 -20.16 -13.13 -25.85
N TYR A 100 -19.17 -13.09 -24.97
CA TYR A 100 -19.36 -12.57 -23.62
C TYR A 100 -19.85 -11.12 -23.59
N ILE A 101 -19.27 -10.25 -24.43
CA ILE A 101 -19.71 -8.85 -24.56
C ILE A 101 -21.14 -8.79 -25.07
N GLN A 102 -21.50 -9.60 -26.07
CA GLN A 102 -22.87 -9.66 -26.60
C GLN A 102 -23.87 -10.14 -25.52
N TYR A 103 -23.49 -11.14 -24.74
CA TYR A 103 -24.29 -11.60 -23.59
C TYR A 103 -24.54 -10.48 -22.60
N VAL A 104 -23.48 -9.74 -22.20
CA VAL A 104 -23.59 -8.61 -21.27
C VAL A 104 -24.50 -7.52 -21.83
N ILE A 105 -24.38 -7.18 -23.10
CA ILE A 105 -25.22 -6.18 -23.76
C ILE A 105 -26.68 -6.64 -23.79
N ALA A 106 -26.94 -7.88 -24.19
CA ALA A 106 -28.28 -8.42 -24.31
C ALA A 106 -29.01 -8.52 -22.96
N ASN A 107 -28.24 -8.72 -21.86
CA ASN A 107 -28.80 -8.90 -20.52
C ASN A 107 -28.54 -7.68 -19.61
N TRP A 108 -28.16 -6.53 -20.19
CA TRP A 108 -27.68 -5.37 -19.44
C TRP A 108 -28.67 -4.90 -18.36
N ASP A 109 -29.94 -4.78 -18.67
CA ASP A 109 -30.93 -4.28 -17.70
C ASP A 109 -31.04 -5.19 -16.47
N THR A 110 -31.08 -6.51 -16.69
CA THR A 110 -31.11 -7.50 -15.62
C THR A 110 -29.83 -7.51 -14.80
N ILE A 111 -28.66 -7.40 -15.46
CA ILE A 111 -27.38 -7.33 -14.79
C ILE A 111 -27.29 -6.04 -13.98
N ALA A 112 -27.60 -4.88 -14.58
CA ALA A 112 -27.49 -3.57 -13.94
C ALA A 112 -28.40 -3.47 -12.68
N GLU A 113 -29.59 -4.03 -12.71
CA GLU A 113 -30.51 -4.06 -11.56
C GLU A 113 -29.90 -4.81 -10.37
N LYS A 114 -29.22 -5.93 -10.63
CA LYS A 114 -28.58 -6.77 -9.61
C LYS A 114 -27.24 -6.22 -9.11
N LEU A 115 -26.53 -5.42 -9.92
CA LEU A 115 -25.16 -4.99 -9.60
C LEU A 115 -25.06 -4.22 -8.30
N LYS A 116 -25.93 -3.23 -8.06
CA LYS A 116 -25.85 -2.38 -6.87
C LYS A 116 -26.07 -3.13 -5.56
N PRO A 117 -27.16 -3.92 -5.39
CA PRO A 117 -27.35 -4.67 -4.17
C PRO A 117 -26.25 -5.72 -3.95
N LEU A 118 -25.85 -6.43 -5.00
CA LEU A 118 -24.75 -7.42 -4.94
C LEU A 118 -23.42 -6.77 -4.53
N PHE A 119 -23.09 -5.60 -5.09
CA PHE A 119 -21.89 -4.85 -4.73
C PHE A 119 -21.86 -4.50 -3.23
N LEU A 120 -22.96 -4.00 -2.69
CA LEU A 120 -23.05 -3.64 -1.27
C LEU A 120 -22.88 -4.87 -0.37
N GLU A 121 -23.56 -5.97 -0.71
CA GLU A 121 -23.44 -7.23 0.02
C GLU A 121 -21.99 -7.75 0.02
N LEU A 122 -21.38 -7.87 -1.14
CA LEU A 122 -20.01 -8.39 -1.28
C LEU A 122 -18.98 -7.48 -0.60
N ARG A 123 -19.12 -6.16 -0.74
CA ARG A 123 -18.26 -5.19 -0.06
C ARG A 123 -18.33 -5.33 1.45
N ASP A 124 -19.55 -5.45 2.00
CA ASP A 124 -19.74 -5.56 3.44
C ASP A 124 -19.24 -6.90 3.98
N LYS A 125 -19.38 -7.99 3.19
CA LYS A 125 -18.76 -9.30 3.51
C LYS A 125 -17.23 -9.27 3.44
N ALA A 126 -16.63 -8.48 2.52
CA ALA A 126 -15.18 -8.36 2.37
C ALA A 126 -14.54 -7.43 3.40
N GLN A 127 -15.31 -6.71 4.21
CA GLN A 127 -14.82 -5.72 5.18
C GLN A 127 -14.31 -6.40 6.46
N ILE A 128 -13.31 -7.26 6.33
CA ILE A 128 -12.67 -7.97 7.44
C ILE A 128 -11.35 -7.23 7.74
N GLY A 129 -11.44 -6.15 8.54
CA GLY A 129 -10.29 -5.52 9.18
C GLY A 129 -9.16 -5.08 8.24
N GLY A 130 -9.40 -4.14 7.31
CA GLY A 130 -8.37 -3.67 6.38
C GLY A 130 -8.68 -2.30 5.78
N HIS A 131 -7.88 -1.90 4.79
CA HIS A 131 -8.11 -0.66 4.07
C HIS A 131 -9.42 -0.77 3.25
N GLY A 132 -10.41 0.13 3.50
CA GLY A 132 -11.75 0.05 2.92
C GLY A 132 -11.82 -0.04 1.39
N ARG A 133 -10.78 0.41 0.67
CA ARG A 133 -10.69 0.28 -0.79
C ARG A 133 -10.46 -1.16 -1.26
N LEU A 134 -9.83 -2.00 -0.44
CA LEU A 134 -9.61 -3.40 -0.78
C LEU A 134 -10.92 -4.17 -0.81
N ALA A 135 -11.82 -3.93 0.15
CA ALA A 135 -13.16 -4.52 0.14
C ALA A 135 -13.96 -4.14 -1.12
N VAL A 136 -13.82 -2.88 -1.59
CA VAL A 136 -14.40 -2.43 -2.86
C VAL A 136 -13.80 -3.17 -4.05
N ALA A 137 -12.49 -3.38 -4.07
CA ALA A 137 -11.81 -4.10 -5.14
C ALA A 137 -12.23 -5.57 -5.19
N VAL A 138 -12.28 -6.26 -4.04
CA VAL A 138 -12.78 -7.65 -3.94
C VAL A 138 -14.21 -7.77 -4.46
N ALA A 139 -15.09 -6.84 -4.06
CA ALA A 139 -16.48 -6.84 -4.52
C ALA A 139 -16.58 -6.71 -6.05
N HIS A 140 -15.80 -5.82 -6.66
CA HIS A 140 -15.78 -5.65 -8.11
C HIS A 140 -15.22 -6.89 -8.85
N LEU A 141 -14.15 -7.50 -8.34
CA LEU A 141 -13.60 -8.73 -8.92
C LEU A 141 -14.62 -9.86 -8.85
N GLN A 142 -15.29 -10.02 -7.70
CA GLN A 142 -16.30 -11.07 -7.53
C GLN A 142 -17.53 -10.85 -8.41
N ILE A 143 -17.96 -9.60 -8.62
CA ILE A 143 -19.04 -9.29 -9.57
C ILE A 143 -18.64 -9.72 -10.98
N GLY A 144 -17.44 -9.37 -11.42
CA GLY A 144 -16.93 -9.79 -12.73
C GLY A 144 -16.94 -11.30 -12.89
N MET A 145 -16.49 -12.03 -11.87
CA MET A 145 -16.52 -13.51 -11.85
C MET A 145 -17.94 -14.04 -11.88
N THR A 146 -18.85 -13.45 -11.13
CA THR A 146 -20.26 -13.87 -11.09
C THR A 146 -20.91 -13.71 -12.48
N VAL A 147 -20.77 -12.56 -13.12
CA VAL A 147 -21.35 -12.33 -14.46
C VAL A 147 -20.74 -13.25 -15.51
N MET A 148 -19.43 -13.56 -15.41
CA MET A 148 -18.76 -14.51 -16.28
C MET A 148 -19.32 -15.93 -16.09
N CYS A 149 -19.49 -16.38 -14.85
CA CYS A 149 -20.07 -17.68 -14.55
C CYS A 149 -21.52 -17.80 -15.04
N ASP A 150 -22.32 -16.77 -14.86
CA ASP A 150 -23.72 -16.72 -15.35
C ASP A 150 -23.77 -16.83 -16.89
N TRP A 151 -22.82 -16.20 -17.60
CA TRP A 151 -22.69 -16.38 -19.04
C TRP A 151 -22.31 -17.83 -19.40
N LEU A 152 -21.29 -18.41 -18.77
CA LEU A 152 -20.85 -19.78 -19.04
C LEU A 152 -21.93 -20.83 -18.74
N GLU A 153 -22.77 -20.60 -17.75
CA GLU A 153 -23.99 -21.40 -17.53
C GLU A 153 -24.99 -21.25 -18.69
N SER A 154 -25.23 -20.03 -19.13
CA SER A 154 -26.23 -19.75 -20.18
C SER A 154 -25.89 -20.42 -21.51
N VAL A 155 -24.60 -20.65 -21.78
CA VAL A 155 -24.11 -21.37 -22.98
C VAL A 155 -23.78 -22.84 -22.71
N ASN A 156 -24.19 -23.39 -21.55
CA ASN A 156 -24.00 -24.78 -21.12
C ASN A 156 -22.54 -25.25 -21.04
N VAL A 157 -21.59 -24.35 -20.82
CA VAL A 157 -20.17 -24.67 -20.56
C VAL A 157 -19.98 -25.09 -19.10
N LEU A 158 -20.73 -24.49 -18.16
CA LEU A 158 -20.75 -24.86 -16.76
C LEU A 158 -22.14 -25.37 -16.35
N THR A 159 -22.15 -26.32 -15.44
CA THR A 159 -23.36 -26.63 -14.66
C THR A 159 -23.52 -25.61 -13.54
N SER A 160 -24.71 -25.47 -12.97
CA SER A 160 -24.95 -24.57 -11.83
C SER A 160 -24.03 -24.89 -10.62
N GLU A 161 -23.82 -26.19 -10.34
CA GLU A 161 -22.91 -26.63 -9.26
C GLU A 161 -21.45 -26.21 -9.53
N GLN A 162 -20.99 -26.33 -10.77
CA GLN A 162 -19.65 -25.89 -11.16
C GLN A 162 -19.49 -24.37 -11.07
N SER A 163 -20.52 -23.63 -11.48
CA SER A 163 -20.57 -22.17 -11.37
C SER A 163 -20.49 -21.72 -9.91
N ASP A 164 -21.29 -22.31 -9.02
CA ASP A 164 -21.28 -21.99 -7.59
C ASP A 164 -19.93 -22.33 -6.95
N THR A 165 -19.33 -23.45 -7.34
CA THR A 165 -17.98 -23.84 -6.89
C THR A 165 -16.93 -22.82 -7.32
N LEU A 166 -16.95 -22.37 -8.58
CA LEU A 166 -16.02 -21.35 -9.09
C LEU A 166 -16.23 -19.99 -8.42
N LYS A 167 -17.48 -19.58 -8.18
CA LYS A 167 -17.80 -18.35 -7.45
C LYS A 167 -17.28 -18.40 -6.02
N ALA A 168 -17.38 -19.53 -5.33
CA ALA A 168 -16.85 -19.71 -3.98
C ALA A 168 -15.31 -19.69 -3.96
N GLN A 169 -14.67 -20.45 -4.84
CA GLN A 169 -13.21 -20.48 -4.94
C GLN A 169 -12.62 -19.10 -5.30
N SER A 170 -13.24 -18.38 -6.23
CA SER A 170 -12.79 -17.03 -6.58
C SER A 170 -12.92 -16.06 -5.41
N TRP A 171 -13.97 -16.19 -4.60
CA TRP A 171 -14.14 -15.38 -3.41
C TRP A 171 -12.98 -15.56 -2.43
N ASP A 172 -12.63 -16.82 -2.12
CA ASP A 172 -11.51 -17.13 -1.21
C ASP A 172 -10.18 -16.61 -1.75
N ILE A 173 -9.93 -16.74 -3.08
CA ILE A 173 -8.74 -16.21 -3.73
C ILE A 173 -8.68 -14.68 -3.63
N PHE A 174 -9.78 -13.98 -3.90
CA PHE A 174 -9.79 -12.51 -3.85
C PHE A 174 -9.65 -11.98 -2.43
N LEU A 175 -10.17 -12.68 -1.42
CA LEU A 175 -9.92 -12.37 -0.01
C LEU A 175 -8.44 -12.55 0.35
N ALA A 176 -7.82 -13.65 -0.08
CA ALA A 176 -6.40 -13.91 0.17
C ALA A 176 -5.51 -12.84 -0.49
N LEU A 177 -5.79 -12.45 -1.73
CA LEU A 177 -5.09 -11.35 -2.42
C LEU A 177 -5.28 -10.01 -1.70
N SER A 178 -6.48 -9.75 -1.18
CA SER A 178 -6.78 -8.55 -0.40
C SER A 178 -6.02 -8.52 0.93
N ALA A 179 -5.93 -9.66 1.63
CA ALA A 179 -5.16 -9.77 2.87
C ALA A 179 -3.67 -9.52 2.63
N GLU A 180 -3.08 -10.13 1.60
CA GLU A 180 -1.70 -9.89 1.22
C GLU A 180 -1.44 -8.42 0.83
N GLN A 181 -2.36 -7.82 0.07
CA GLN A 181 -2.27 -6.40 -0.29
C GLN A 181 -2.36 -5.49 0.94
N ASN A 182 -3.22 -5.84 1.91
CA ASN A 182 -3.34 -5.10 3.16
C ASN A 182 -2.05 -5.18 3.99
N ARG A 183 -1.39 -6.33 4.03
CA ARG A 183 -0.08 -6.51 4.65
C ARG A 183 0.96 -5.60 4.00
N ARG A 184 1.03 -5.56 2.66
CA ARG A 184 1.92 -4.65 1.92
C ARG A 184 1.63 -3.18 2.23
N ILE A 185 0.36 -2.76 2.28
CA ILE A 185 -0.04 -1.40 2.67
C ILE A 185 0.46 -1.08 4.09
N TYR A 186 0.35 -2.03 5.01
CA TYR A 186 0.79 -1.84 6.39
C TYR A 186 2.32 -1.71 6.51
N GLU A 187 3.06 -2.55 5.79
CA GLU A 187 4.53 -2.51 5.77
C GLU A 187 5.08 -1.21 5.18
N GLU A 188 4.39 -0.65 4.18
CA GLU A 188 4.76 0.62 3.54
C GLU A 188 4.29 1.88 4.31
N LYS A 189 3.63 1.73 5.47
CA LYS A 189 3.27 2.89 6.29
C LYS A 189 4.52 3.62 6.76
N PRO A 190 4.60 4.95 6.57
CA PRO A 190 5.77 5.73 6.97
C PRO A 190 6.16 5.57 8.44
N VAL A 191 5.18 5.35 9.31
CA VAL A 191 5.40 5.07 10.73
C VAL A 191 6.14 3.74 10.92
N LYS A 192 5.68 2.67 10.25
CA LYS A 192 6.33 1.35 10.34
C LYS A 192 7.74 1.39 9.74
N LEU A 193 7.89 2.02 8.59
CA LEU A 193 9.19 2.26 7.96
C LEU A 193 10.17 2.99 8.89
N PHE A 194 9.69 4.03 9.59
CA PHE A 194 10.49 4.77 10.57
C PHE A 194 10.92 3.89 11.74
N LEU A 195 10.00 3.13 12.34
CA LEU A 195 10.29 2.27 13.48
C LEU A 195 11.28 1.15 13.10
N ASN A 196 11.07 0.51 11.96
CA ASN A 196 11.98 -0.52 11.45
C ASN A 196 13.39 0.03 11.21
N ALA A 197 13.51 1.21 10.60
CA ALA A 197 14.82 1.85 10.40
C ALA A 197 15.50 2.21 11.74
N VAL A 198 14.74 2.72 12.72
CA VAL A 198 15.29 3.03 14.05
C VAL A 198 15.76 1.75 14.73
N LYS A 199 14.98 0.66 14.66
CA LYS A 199 15.35 -0.65 15.23
C LYS A 199 16.63 -1.17 14.57
N GLU A 200 16.69 -1.22 13.24
CA GLU A 200 17.87 -1.70 12.52
C GLU A 200 19.11 -0.87 12.81
N LEU A 201 19.00 0.46 12.83
CA LEU A 201 20.10 1.35 13.19
C LEU A 201 20.61 1.13 14.63
N LEU A 202 19.70 0.82 15.56
CA LEU A 202 20.04 0.44 16.94
C LEU A 202 20.80 -0.89 16.98
N ASP A 203 20.27 -1.92 16.32
CA ASP A 203 20.81 -3.27 16.30
C ASP A 203 22.22 -3.29 15.66
N ARG A 204 22.44 -2.46 14.64
CA ARG A 204 23.74 -2.29 13.99
C ARG A 204 24.71 -1.39 14.78
N GLY A 205 24.23 -0.74 15.85
CA GLY A 205 25.03 0.18 16.66
C GLY A 205 25.40 1.49 15.95
N GLU A 206 24.74 1.81 14.83
CA GLU A 206 24.94 3.06 14.05
C GLU A 206 24.34 4.27 14.79
N ILE A 207 23.26 4.07 15.55
CA ILE A 207 22.74 5.04 16.50
C ILE A 207 22.87 4.49 17.93
N ARG A 208 23.10 5.41 18.86
CA ARG A 208 23.24 5.05 20.27
C ARG A 208 22.51 6.05 21.16
N PHE A 209 21.85 5.54 22.17
CA PHE A 209 21.25 6.32 23.24
C PHE A 209 22.13 6.30 24.47
N SER A 210 22.15 7.41 25.22
CA SER A 210 22.81 7.48 26.52
C SER A 210 21.79 7.20 27.61
N ASP A 211 22.19 6.55 28.68
CA ASP A 211 21.37 6.47 29.89
C ASP A 211 21.15 7.88 30.45
N LEU A 212 19.94 8.17 30.96
CA LEU A 212 19.60 9.46 31.56
C LEU A 212 20.44 9.79 32.79
N THR A 213 20.96 8.78 33.47
CA THR A 213 21.75 8.88 34.70
C THR A 213 23.25 8.82 34.44
N ALA A 214 23.68 8.45 33.23
CA ALA A 214 25.08 8.31 32.90
C ALA A 214 25.81 9.65 32.82
N GLU A 215 27.06 9.67 33.29
CA GLU A 215 27.99 10.76 33.00
C GLU A 215 28.22 10.88 31.48
N CYS A 216 28.61 12.06 31.06
CA CYS A 216 28.70 12.46 29.65
C CYS A 216 29.38 11.37 28.79
N PRO A 217 28.69 10.79 27.78
CA PRO A 217 29.26 9.71 26.97
C PRO A 217 30.39 10.23 26.10
N SER A 218 31.37 9.38 25.82
CA SER A 218 32.50 9.66 24.90
C SER A 218 32.05 9.76 23.43
N TYR A 219 30.80 9.45 23.12
CA TYR A 219 30.17 9.50 21.79
C TYR A 219 29.02 10.49 21.78
N LYS A 220 28.59 10.90 20.58
CA LYS A 220 27.44 11.81 20.40
C LYS A 220 26.16 11.00 20.29
N PRO A 221 25.33 10.90 21.34
CA PRO A 221 24.12 10.10 21.31
C PRO A 221 23.04 10.77 20.46
N VAL A 222 22.15 9.97 19.87
CA VAL A 222 20.95 10.47 19.18
C VAL A 222 19.83 10.86 20.17
N GLY A 223 20.04 10.57 21.45
CA GLY A 223 19.11 10.87 22.52
C GLY A 223 19.46 10.13 23.80
N TYR A 224 18.48 10.00 24.66
CA TYR A 224 18.59 9.33 25.96
C TYR A 224 17.58 8.20 26.07
N VAL A 225 17.79 7.28 27.00
CA VAL A 225 16.91 6.15 27.25
C VAL A 225 16.67 5.95 28.73
N ASP A 226 15.45 5.55 29.11
CA ASP A 226 15.12 5.00 30.42
C ASP A 226 14.34 3.68 30.26
N GLU A 227 13.65 3.24 31.28
CA GLU A 227 12.89 1.98 31.28
C GLU A 227 11.76 1.96 30.25
N TYR A 228 11.11 3.13 30.02
CA TYR A 228 9.86 3.22 29.24
C TYR A 228 10.01 3.89 27.88
N PHE A 229 11.02 4.78 27.71
CA PHE A 229 11.11 5.67 26.56
C PHE A 229 12.52 5.78 25.99
N TYR A 230 12.56 5.98 24.68
CA TYR A 230 13.67 6.60 23.95
C TYR A 230 13.38 8.10 23.80
N TYR A 231 14.21 8.95 24.34
CA TYR A 231 14.12 10.42 24.27
C TYR A 231 14.99 10.92 23.13
N CYS A 232 14.46 10.93 21.93
CA CYS A 232 15.24 11.23 20.73
C CYS A 232 15.37 12.75 20.54
N TYR A 233 16.52 13.21 20.07
CA TYR A 233 16.66 14.53 19.47
C TYR A 233 15.90 14.51 18.12
N PRO A 234 14.85 15.32 17.93
CA PRO A 234 13.91 15.16 16.82
C PRO A 234 14.56 15.27 15.44
N ASP A 235 15.45 16.26 15.27
CA ASP A 235 16.14 16.48 13.99
C ASP A 235 17.20 15.41 13.73
N THR A 236 17.88 14.96 14.77
CA THR A 236 18.93 13.95 14.65
C THR A 236 18.34 12.61 14.24
N ILE A 237 17.35 12.10 14.98
CA ILE A 237 16.77 10.78 14.68
C ILE A 237 16.14 10.75 13.28
N TYR A 238 15.42 11.82 12.89
CA TYR A 238 14.84 11.91 11.55
C TYR A 238 15.92 11.95 10.46
N SER A 239 17.03 12.66 10.71
CA SER A 239 18.17 12.74 9.78
C SER A 239 18.85 11.38 9.61
N GLU A 240 19.06 10.62 10.70
CA GLU A 240 19.66 9.29 10.62
C GLU A 240 18.78 8.30 9.84
N VAL A 241 17.46 8.30 10.07
CA VAL A 241 16.53 7.50 9.28
C VAL A 241 16.55 7.90 7.80
N ARG A 242 16.61 9.18 7.48
CA ARG A 242 16.75 9.61 6.08
C ARG A 242 18.05 9.15 5.44
N LYS A 243 19.17 9.18 6.16
CA LYS A 243 20.46 8.68 5.68
C LYS A 243 20.40 7.17 5.43
N PHE A 244 19.77 6.43 6.32
CA PHE A 244 19.55 4.99 6.19
C PHE A 244 18.85 4.64 4.87
N TYR A 245 17.76 5.32 4.55
CA TYR A 245 17.06 5.13 3.27
C TYR A 245 17.88 5.61 2.07
N ALA A 246 18.55 6.76 2.20
CA ALA A 246 19.38 7.30 1.13
C ALA A 246 20.56 6.38 0.77
N ALA A 247 21.14 5.67 1.74
CA ALA A 247 22.18 4.66 1.51
C ALA A 247 21.70 3.45 0.70
N GLN A 248 20.39 3.20 0.70
CA GLN A 248 19.73 2.16 -0.09
C GLN A 248 19.15 2.69 -1.42
N ASP A 249 19.52 3.92 -1.81
CA ASP A 249 18.94 4.62 -2.96
C ASP A 249 17.44 4.90 -2.87
N LEU A 250 16.87 4.85 -1.67
CA LEU A 250 15.47 5.11 -1.37
C LEU A 250 15.28 6.49 -0.75
N ASN A 251 14.05 7.02 -0.85
CA ASN A 251 13.66 8.25 -0.17
C ASN A 251 12.63 7.93 0.92
N PHE A 252 12.88 8.40 2.14
CA PHE A 252 11.87 8.30 3.19
C PHE A 252 10.63 9.12 2.80
N PRO A 253 9.41 8.51 2.79
CA PRO A 253 8.26 9.06 2.06
C PRO A 253 7.57 10.25 2.76
N LEU A 254 7.86 10.52 4.05
CA LEU A 254 7.12 11.49 4.84
C LEU A 254 8.04 12.54 5.47
N GLY A 255 7.63 13.82 5.46
CA GLY A 255 8.34 14.89 6.12
C GLY A 255 8.27 14.78 7.66
N LYS A 256 9.29 15.31 8.36
CA LYS A 256 9.45 15.22 9.82
C LYS A 256 8.18 15.58 10.61
N THR A 257 7.57 16.72 10.31
CA THR A 257 6.38 17.20 11.04
C THR A 257 5.20 16.24 10.89
N ALA A 258 4.92 15.80 9.66
CA ALA A 258 3.82 14.88 9.38
C ALA A 258 4.06 13.49 10.00
N LEU A 259 5.31 13.00 9.96
CA LEU A 259 5.69 11.74 10.62
C LEU A 259 5.42 11.80 12.13
N PHE A 260 5.88 12.85 12.80
CA PHE A 260 5.71 12.98 14.25
C PHE A 260 4.25 13.20 14.66
N GLN A 261 3.46 13.84 13.82
CA GLN A 261 2.00 13.92 13.99
C GLN A 261 1.36 12.54 13.89
N GLN A 262 1.77 11.73 12.91
CA GLN A 262 1.24 10.38 12.75
C GLN A 262 1.66 9.47 13.92
N LEU A 263 2.91 9.53 14.37
CA LEU A 263 3.36 8.82 15.58
C LEU A 263 2.54 9.19 16.83
N ALA A 264 2.13 10.47 16.95
CA ALA A 264 1.28 10.92 18.05
C ALA A 264 -0.16 10.39 17.93
N ILE A 265 -0.73 10.37 16.72
CA ILE A 265 -2.06 9.81 16.44
C ILE A 265 -2.08 8.33 16.78
N ASP A 266 -1.04 7.60 16.37
CA ASP A 266 -0.89 6.15 16.62
C ASP A 266 -0.47 5.84 18.08
N LYS A 267 -0.35 6.87 18.94
CA LYS A 267 0.02 6.77 20.37
C LYS A 267 1.38 6.09 20.62
N LEU A 268 2.29 6.18 19.67
CA LEU A 268 3.63 5.61 19.75
C LEU A 268 4.63 6.56 20.43
N ILE A 269 4.25 7.81 20.58
CA ILE A 269 5.01 8.84 21.29
C ILE A 269 4.15 9.51 22.36
N GLU A 270 4.80 10.01 23.44
CA GLU A 270 4.17 10.92 24.38
C GLU A 270 4.39 12.37 23.98
N THR A 271 3.34 13.17 24.11
CA THR A 271 3.31 14.56 23.62
C THR A 271 2.79 15.53 24.68
N ASP A 272 3.19 16.80 24.59
CA ASP A 272 2.49 17.91 25.25
C ASP A 272 1.27 18.33 24.40
N LYS A 273 0.34 19.09 24.99
CA LYS A 273 -0.81 19.65 24.25
C LYS A 273 -0.33 20.43 23.02
N ASN A 274 -0.85 20.05 21.85
CA ASN A 274 -0.56 20.66 20.53
C ASN A 274 0.91 20.61 20.08
N GLN A 275 1.72 19.70 20.60
CA GLN A 275 3.12 19.53 20.20
C GLN A 275 3.47 18.05 20.10
N THR A 276 4.35 17.71 19.18
CA THR A 276 4.82 16.33 18.99
C THR A 276 6.06 15.99 19.83
N THR A 277 6.56 16.96 20.61
CA THR A 277 7.72 16.81 21.50
C THR A 277 7.35 17.23 22.92
N LYS A 278 8.03 16.63 23.91
CA LYS A 278 7.84 16.93 25.33
C LYS A 278 9.15 17.34 25.98
N ALA A 279 9.09 18.24 26.97
CA ALA A 279 10.30 18.73 27.62
C ALA A 279 10.82 17.73 28.66
N LYS A 280 12.14 17.49 28.66
CA LYS A 280 12.88 16.66 29.63
C LYS A 280 14.12 17.39 30.13
N TRP A 281 14.46 17.25 31.40
CA TRP A 281 15.75 17.64 31.93
C TRP A 281 16.76 16.56 31.56
N ILE A 282 17.85 16.94 30.94
CA ILE A 282 18.96 16.06 30.54
C ILE A 282 20.26 16.64 31.10
N THR A 283 21.21 15.76 31.40
CA THR A 283 22.57 16.15 31.81
C THR A 283 23.50 15.93 30.59
N ASN A 284 24.24 16.96 30.21
CA ASN A 284 25.27 16.86 29.17
C ASN A 284 26.57 17.48 29.67
N SER A 285 27.62 17.51 28.82
CA SER A 285 28.93 18.11 29.15
C SER A 285 28.88 19.56 29.65
N SER A 286 27.79 20.27 29.36
CA SER A 286 27.57 21.68 29.79
C SER A 286 26.70 21.81 31.02
N GLY A 287 26.32 20.69 31.69
CA GLY A 287 25.45 20.64 32.86
C GLY A 287 24.01 20.27 32.56
N LYS A 288 23.12 20.50 33.53
CA LYS A 288 21.68 20.20 33.41
C LYS A 288 20.98 21.21 32.49
N LYS A 289 20.32 20.69 31.44
CA LYS A 289 19.58 21.50 30.46
C LYS A 289 18.18 20.92 30.23
N ARG A 290 17.19 21.79 30.08
CA ARG A 290 15.84 21.40 29.67
C ARG A 290 15.78 21.38 28.14
N SER A 291 15.51 20.22 27.54
CA SER A 291 15.42 20.04 26.08
C SER A 291 14.07 19.47 25.69
N ARG A 292 13.58 19.86 24.51
CA ARG A 292 12.39 19.25 23.91
C ARG A 292 12.81 18.06 23.07
N LEU A 293 12.30 16.89 23.43
CA LEU A 293 12.66 15.61 22.84
C LEU A 293 11.42 14.89 22.30
N LEU A 294 11.59 14.03 21.34
CA LEU A 294 10.59 13.07 20.92
C LEU A 294 10.61 11.90 21.92
N TRP A 295 9.52 11.67 22.61
CA TRP A 295 9.40 10.61 23.61
C TRP A 295 8.80 9.37 22.96
N LEU A 296 9.64 8.57 22.31
CA LEU A 296 9.25 7.33 21.65
C LEU A 296 9.13 6.21 22.68
N ARG A 297 8.00 5.53 22.70
CA ARG A 297 7.74 4.40 23.60
C ARG A 297 8.63 3.21 23.21
N LYS A 298 9.18 2.50 24.19
CA LYS A 298 10.02 1.31 23.91
C LYS A 298 9.23 0.18 23.27
N ASP A 299 7.99 -0.04 23.73
CA ASP A 299 7.08 -1.05 23.18
C ASP A 299 6.69 -0.79 21.70
N ALA A 300 6.94 0.41 21.18
CA ALA A 300 6.77 0.72 19.77
C ALA A 300 7.85 0.10 18.87
N LEU A 301 9.01 -0.23 19.42
CA LEU A 301 10.12 -0.90 18.71
C LEU A 301 10.14 -2.42 18.94
N GLU A 302 9.35 -2.93 19.88
CA GLU A 302 9.15 -4.34 20.09
C GLU A 302 8.18 -4.88 19.04
N ASP A 303 8.52 -6.00 18.40
CA ASP A 303 7.60 -6.68 17.50
C ASP A 303 6.45 -7.19 18.38
N LYS A 304 5.29 -6.56 18.27
CA LYS A 304 4.08 -7.23 18.72
C LYS A 304 3.88 -8.37 17.74
N GLU A 305 4.17 -9.59 18.15
CA GLU A 305 3.61 -10.76 17.51
C GLU A 305 2.09 -10.48 17.43
N GLU A 306 1.60 -10.31 16.22
CA GLU A 306 0.16 -10.23 15.97
C GLU A 306 -0.41 -11.57 16.42
N ASN A 307 -0.87 -11.61 17.67
CA ASN A 307 -1.77 -12.67 18.09
C ASN A 307 -3.01 -12.54 17.23
N GLU A 308 -3.23 -13.59 16.42
CA GLU A 308 -4.33 -13.90 15.54
C GLU A 308 -5.74 -13.49 16.05
#